data_62c51928a61d9187bc0fcbc1bd677ad3
#
_entry.id   62c51928a61d9187bc0fcbc1bd677ad3
#
_cell.length_a   1.000
_cell.length_b   1.000
_cell.length_c   1.000
_cell.angle_alpha   90.00
_cell.angle_beta   90.00
_cell.angle_gamma   90.00
#
_symmetry.space_group_name_H-M   'P 1'
#
loop_
_entity.id
_entity.type
_entity.pdbx_description
1 polymer ?
#
loop_
_entity_poly.entity_id
_entity_poly.type
_entity_poly.pdbx_seq_one_letter_code
_entity_poly.pdbx_strand_id
1 'polypeptide(L)'
;GSWGAHVRGLNRLHQFDKVEIVQIENEKNSENALNEMCDYVESLIKSLEISYRKILLCAGDLGFASSITYDFEVFAPGQKRWLECSSVSNFKTYQSNRMNLKIKKNKDKVLAHTLNGSALALPRIVATILETHQNKNVFKALVN
;
A
#
# COMPACT_ATOMS: atom_id res chain seq x y z
N GLY A 1 -9.67 -2.66 18.09
CA GLY A 1 -9.04 -3.97 18.14
C GLY A 1 -7.80 -4.00 19.00
N SER A 2 -7.44 -5.18 19.49
CA SER A 2 -6.25 -5.38 20.34
C SER A 2 -4.93 -5.39 19.55
N TRP A 3 -4.96 -5.76 18.29
CA TRP A 3 -3.78 -5.78 17.42
C TRP A 3 -3.27 -4.37 17.17
N GLY A 4 -1.97 -4.14 17.39
CA GLY A 4 -1.35 -2.83 17.20
C GLY A 4 -1.76 -1.80 18.27
N ALA A 5 -2.20 -2.21 19.45
CA ALA A 5 -2.61 -1.33 20.56
C ALA A 5 -1.52 -0.36 21.05
N HIS A 6 -0.24 -0.64 20.70
CA HIS A 6 0.89 0.24 20.96
C HIS A 6 0.95 1.45 20.02
N VAL A 7 0.17 1.46 18.94
CA VAL A 7 0.05 2.58 18.00
C VAL A 7 -1.12 3.45 18.43
N ARG A 8 -0.88 4.76 18.59
CA ARG A 8 -1.85 5.74 19.13
C ARG A 8 -1.93 6.99 18.27
N GLY A 9 -2.91 7.86 18.57
CA GLY A 9 -3.10 9.14 17.89
C GLY A 9 -3.49 8.97 16.42
N LEU A 10 -3.03 9.87 15.56
CA LEU A 10 -3.31 9.84 14.10
C LEU A 10 -2.86 8.55 13.40
N ASN A 11 -1.92 7.81 14.00
CA ASN A 11 -1.41 6.59 13.40
C ASN A 11 -2.39 5.41 13.49
N ARG A 12 -3.41 5.50 14.38
CA ARG A 12 -4.43 4.47 14.54
C ARG A 12 -5.74 5.08 14.98
N LEU A 13 -6.65 5.18 14.03
CA LEU A 13 -7.99 5.74 14.18
C LEU A 13 -9.04 4.65 14.06
N HIS A 14 -10.23 4.87 14.62
CA HIS A 14 -11.38 3.99 14.44
C HIS A 14 -11.89 4.00 12.99
N GLN A 15 -11.78 5.15 12.34
CA GLN A 15 -12.16 5.38 10.95
C GLN A 15 -11.18 6.36 10.31
N PHE A 16 -10.80 6.11 9.07
CA PHE A 16 -9.95 7.01 8.29
C PHE A 16 -10.13 6.78 6.80
N ASP A 17 -9.74 7.78 6.02
CA ASP A 17 -9.77 7.70 4.56
C ASP A 17 -8.48 7.09 4.03
N LYS A 18 -8.64 6.20 3.05
CA LYS A 18 -7.55 5.52 2.36
C LYS A 18 -7.93 5.33 0.89
N VAL A 19 -7.04 5.70 0.00
CA VAL A 19 -7.20 5.41 -1.42
C VAL A 19 -6.65 4.02 -1.72
N GLU A 20 -7.38 3.23 -2.48
CA GLU A 20 -6.94 1.91 -2.92
C GLU A 20 -6.79 1.86 -4.44
N ILE A 21 -5.72 1.21 -4.87
CA ILE A 21 -5.51 0.83 -6.27
C ILE A 21 -5.89 -0.64 -6.40
N VAL A 22 -6.71 -0.96 -7.40
CA VAL A 22 -7.10 -2.33 -7.72
C VAL A 22 -6.79 -2.60 -9.18
N GLN A 23 -6.11 -3.72 -9.45
CA GLN A 23 -5.85 -4.18 -10.80
C GLN A 23 -6.32 -5.62 -11.00
N ILE A 24 -6.79 -5.90 -12.21
CA ILE A 24 -7.19 -7.24 -12.67
C ILE A 24 -6.35 -7.55 -13.89
N GLU A 25 -5.55 -8.59 -13.80
CA GLU A 25 -4.55 -8.91 -14.81
C GLU A 25 -4.58 -10.38 -15.21
N ASN A 26 -3.97 -10.65 -16.36
CA ASN A 26 -3.64 -12.02 -16.74
C ASN A 26 -2.38 -12.49 -15.98
N GLU A 27 -2.23 -13.81 -15.90
CA GLU A 27 -1.10 -14.45 -15.22
C GLU A 27 0.27 -13.90 -15.68
N LYS A 28 0.45 -13.71 -16.99
CA LYS A 28 1.75 -13.32 -17.57
C LYS A 28 2.16 -11.90 -17.22
N ASN A 29 1.19 -11.02 -16.98
CA ASN A 29 1.43 -9.59 -16.73
C ASN A 29 1.33 -9.20 -15.25
N SER A 30 0.85 -10.09 -14.39
CA SER A 30 0.56 -9.72 -12.99
C SER A 30 1.79 -9.33 -12.17
N GLU A 31 2.99 -9.82 -12.52
CA GLU A 31 4.23 -9.40 -11.87
C GLU A 31 4.64 -7.98 -12.31
N ASN A 32 4.51 -7.67 -13.61
CA ASN A 32 4.75 -6.31 -14.10
C ASN A 32 3.75 -5.33 -13.48
N ALA A 33 2.47 -5.69 -13.41
CA ALA A 33 1.44 -4.89 -12.77
C ALA A 33 1.76 -4.62 -11.29
N LEU A 34 2.28 -5.60 -10.55
CA LEU A 34 2.72 -5.41 -9.18
C LEU A 34 3.85 -4.37 -9.08
N ASN A 35 4.84 -4.47 -9.98
CA ASN A 35 5.95 -3.51 -10.01
C ASN A 35 5.46 -2.11 -10.36
N GLU A 36 4.61 -1.95 -11.37
CA GLU A 36 3.99 -0.67 -11.74
C GLU A 36 3.21 -0.04 -10.58
N MET A 37 2.42 -0.84 -9.84
CA MET A 37 1.72 -0.36 -8.64
C MET A 37 2.70 0.09 -7.56
N CYS A 38 3.77 -0.66 -7.32
CA CYS A 38 4.82 -0.28 -6.38
C CYS A 38 5.51 1.03 -6.78
N ASP A 39 5.87 1.17 -8.06
CA ASP A 39 6.53 2.37 -8.59
C ASP A 39 5.62 3.60 -8.48
N TYR A 40 4.31 3.43 -8.71
CA TYR A 40 3.33 4.48 -8.53
C TYR A 40 3.24 4.94 -7.06
N VAL A 41 3.10 3.99 -6.11
CA VAL A 41 3.08 4.31 -4.67
C VAL A 41 4.38 4.99 -4.24
N GLU A 42 5.53 4.48 -4.72
CA GLU A 42 6.83 5.06 -4.43
C GLU A 42 6.95 6.50 -4.95
N SER A 43 6.44 6.77 -6.15
CA SER A 43 6.43 8.12 -6.73
C SER A 43 5.62 9.11 -5.89
N LEU A 44 4.47 8.68 -5.37
CA LEU A 44 3.66 9.49 -4.46
C LEU A 44 4.42 9.84 -3.18
N ILE A 45 5.07 8.85 -2.54
CA ILE A 45 5.82 9.08 -1.31
C ILE A 45 7.02 10.01 -1.57
N LYS A 46 7.74 9.81 -2.67
CA LYS A 46 8.86 10.70 -3.08
C LYS A 46 8.42 12.14 -3.26
N SER A 47 7.24 12.38 -3.83
CA SER A 47 6.71 13.74 -4.03
C SER A 47 6.44 14.50 -2.72
N LEU A 48 6.30 13.78 -1.59
CA LEU A 48 6.07 14.35 -0.27
C LEU A 48 7.37 14.72 0.46
N GLU A 49 8.55 14.41 -0.11
CA GLU A 49 9.87 14.68 0.46
C GLU A 49 10.05 14.10 1.89
N ILE A 50 9.48 12.92 2.14
CA ILE A 50 9.60 12.19 3.42
C ILE A 50 10.45 10.94 3.25
N SER A 51 11.20 10.58 4.30
CA SER A 51 12.02 9.36 4.31
C SER A 51 11.14 8.12 4.32
N TYR A 52 11.42 7.17 3.43
CA TYR A 52 10.65 5.93 3.31
C TYR A 52 11.56 4.72 3.08
N ARG A 53 10.99 3.55 3.24
CA ARG A 53 11.56 2.27 2.82
C ARG A 53 10.50 1.35 2.24
N LYS A 54 10.90 0.51 1.27
CA LYS A 54 10.09 -0.56 0.68
C LYS A 54 10.57 -1.89 1.26
N ILE A 55 9.65 -2.70 1.75
CA ILE A 55 9.93 -3.97 2.41
C ILE A 55 9.18 -5.08 1.68
N LEU A 56 9.87 -6.15 1.32
CA LEU A 56 9.24 -7.39 0.89
C LEU A 56 8.88 -8.20 2.15
N LEU A 57 7.59 -8.49 2.33
CA LEU A 57 7.15 -9.26 3.49
C LEU A 57 7.63 -10.71 3.43
N CYS A 58 8.08 -11.21 4.57
CA CYS A 58 8.37 -12.63 4.74
C CYS A 58 7.07 -13.44 4.89
N ALA A 59 7.16 -14.75 4.73
CA ALA A 59 5.99 -15.63 4.78
C ALA A 59 5.20 -15.56 6.09
N GLY A 60 5.86 -15.22 7.21
CA GLY A 60 5.20 -15.10 8.52
C GLY A 60 4.30 -13.86 8.64
N ASP A 61 4.57 -12.82 7.85
CA ASP A 61 3.82 -11.55 7.86
C ASP A 61 2.83 -11.44 6.68
N LEU A 62 2.90 -12.35 5.72
CA LEU A 62 1.98 -12.38 4.59
C LEU A 62 0.56 -12.67 5.06
N GLY A 63 -0.40 -11.87 4.59
CA GLY A 63 -1.82 -12.22 4.68
C GLY A 63 -2.10 -13.55 3.94
N PHE A 64 -2.93 -14.42 4.51
CA PHE A 64 -3.21 -15.76 4.00
C PHE A 64 -3.66 -15.82 2.52
N ALA A 65 -4.18 -14.74 1.99
CA ALA A 65 -4.66 -14.64 0.61
C ALA A 65 -3.58 -14.18 -0.37
N SER A 66 -2.52 -13.51 0.13
CA SER A 66 -1.48 -12.91 -0.70
C SER A 66 -0.40 -13.92 -1.10
N SER A 67 0.06 -13.83 -2.33
CA SER A 67 1.21 -14.57 -2.84
C SER A 67 2.53 -13.81 -2.62
N ILE A 68 2.47 -12.49 -2.72
CA ILE A 68 3.60 -11.58 -2.52
C ILE A 68 3.07 -10.22 -2.11
N THR A 69 3.72 -9.58 -1.14
CA THR A 69 3.35 -8.25 -0.65
C THR A 69 4.61 -7.40 -0.45
N TYR A 70 4.52 -6.15 -0.89
CA TYR A 70 5.47 -5.09 -0.57
C TYR A 70 4.78 -4.06 0.31
N ASP A 71 5.38 -3.78 1.48
CA ASP A 71 4.97 -2.70 2.35
C ASP A 71 5.86 -1.47 2.13
N PHE A 72 5.26 -0.30 2.20
CA PHE A 72 5.95 0.97 2.23
C PHE A 72 5.79 1.57 3.61
N GLU A 73 6.92 1.87 4.23
CA GLU A 73 6.96 2.54 5.52
C GLU A 73 7.60 3.90 5.40
N VAL A 74 7.05 4.87 6.10
CA VAL A 74 7.59 6.24 6.23
C VAL A 74 8.14 6.46 7.63
N PHE A 75 9.23 7.23 7.73
CA PHE A 75 9.86 7.50 9.01
C PHE A 75 9.21 8.72 9.69
N ALA A 76 8.64 8.52 10.87
CA ALA A 76 8.08 9.56 11.72
C ALA A 76 9.14 10.07 12.71
N PRO A 77 9.77 11.24 12.45
CA PRO A 77 10.94 11.68 13.23
C PRO A 77 10.60 12.06 14.67
N GLY A 78 9.43 12.58 14.92
CA GLY A 78 8.96 12.90 16.28
C GLY A 78 8.77 11.66 17.15
N GLN A 79 8.31 10.56 16.53
CA GLN A 79 8.10 9.29 17.20
C GLN A 79 9.32 8.36 17.10
N LYS A 80 10.32 8.72 16.29
CA LYS A 80 11.53 7.93 16.00
C LYS A 80 11.23 6.49 15.58
N ARG A 81 10.23 6.32 14.70
CA ARG A 81 9.78 5.00 14.25
C ARG A 81 9.33 5.00 12.80
N TRP A 82 9.33 3.81 12.21
CA TRP A 82 8.75 3.55 10.91
C TRP A 82 7.25 3.26 11.04
N LEU A 83 6.47 3.80 10.12
CA LEU A 83 5.02 3.63 10.05
C LEU A 83 4.65 3.11 8.67
N GLU A 84 4.01 1.96 8.60
CA GLU A 84 3.43 1.45 7.36
C GLU A 84 2.38 2.43 6.83
N CYS A 85 2.54 2.89 5.60
CA CYS A 85 1.60 3.80 4.94
C CYS A 85 0.92 3.19 3.72
N SER A 86 1.48 2.11 3.19
CA SER A 86 0.93 1.37 2.06
C SER A 86 1.35 -0.09 2.11
N SER A 87 0.50 -0.95 1.62
CA SER A 87 0.77 -2.37 1.37
C SER A 87 0.25 -2.72 -0.01
N VAL A 88 1.10 -3.27 -0.88
CA VAL A 88 0.77 -3.62 -2.27
C VAL A 88 0.95 -5.12 -2.47
N SER A 89 -0.12 -5.81 -2.87
CA SER A 89 -0.17 -7.27 -2.91
C SER A 89 -0.65 -7.82 -4.25
N ASN A 90 -0.07 -8.96 -4.64
CA ASN A 90 -0.57 -9.81 -5.71
C ASN A 90 -1.20 -11.06 -5.08
N PHE A 91 -2.47 -11.30 -5.35
CA PHE A 91 -3.25 -12.43 -4.83
C PHE A 91 -3.34 -13.59 -5.82
N LYS A 92 -2.72 -13.43 -6.99
CA LYS A 92 -2.88 -14.39 -8.09
C LYS A 92 -4.35 -14.75 -8.30
N THR A 93 -4.70 -16.03 -8.28
CA THR A 93 -6.07 -16.49 -8.51
C THR A 93 -6.91 -16.66 -7.23
N TYR A 94 -6.35 -16.33 -6.07
CA TYR A 94 -7.03 -16.59 -4.80
C TYR A 94 -8.39 -15.87 -4.71
N GLN A 95 -8.41 -14.58 -4.97
CA GLN A 95 -9.66 -13.78 -4.92
C GLN A 95 -10.55 -14.05 -6.14
N SER A 96 -9.98 -14.14 -7.33
CA SER A 96 -10.74 -14.39 -8.56
C SER A 96 -11.44 -15.73 -8.56
N ASN A 97 -10.87 -16.76 -7.94
CA ASN A 97 -11.52 -18.05 -7.77
C ASN A 97 -12.81 -17.93 -6.93
N ARG A 98 -12.77 -17.17 -5.83
CA ARG A 98 -13.94 -16.91 -4.97
C ARG A 98 -15.01 -16.08 -5.63
N MET A 99 -14.61 -15.09 -6.42
CA MET A 99 -15.51 -14.20 -7.18
C MET A 99 -15.97 -14.82 -8.49
N ASN A 100 -15.43 -15.99 -8.90
CA ASN A 100 -15.58 -16.57 -10.24
C ASN A 100 -15.20 -15.57 -11.36
N LEU A 101 -14.18 -14.73 -11.10
CA LEU A 101 -13.71 -13.71 -12.00
C LEU A 101 -12.75 -14.31 -13.03
N LYS A 102 -13.15 -14.27 -14.31
CA LYS A 102 -12.40 -14.87 -15.42
C LYS A 102 -12.14 -13.86 -16.52
N ILE A 103 -11.00 -14.01 -17.17
CA ILE A 103 -10.67 -13.30 -18.40
C ILE A 103 -10.77 -14.26 -19.59
N LYS A 104 -11.15 -13.71 -20.74
CA LYS A 104 -11.21 -14.48 -21.98
C LYS A 104 -9.80 -14.61 -22.55
N LYS A 105 -9.37 -15.86 -22.81
CA LYS A 105 -8.10 -16.19 -23.46
C LYS A 105 -8.40 -17.06 -24.67
N ASN A 106 -8.44 -16.45 -25.86
CA ASN A 106 -8.89 -17.10 -27.08
C ASN A 106 -10.34 -17.64 -26.96
N LYS A 107 -10.51 -18.97 -27.02
CA LYS A 107 -11.80 -19.65 -26.82
C LYS A 107 -12.07 -20.03 -25.37
N ASP A 108 -11.06 -19.99 -24.51
CA ASP A 108 -11.15 -20.41 -23.13
C ASP A 108 -11.38 -19.23 -22.17
N LYS A 109 -11.85 -19.55 -20.97
CA LYS A 109 -11.95 -18.61 -19.84
C LYS A 109 -11.01 -19.09 -18.73
N VAL A 110 -10.06 -18.25 -18.35
CA VAL A 110 -9.10 -18.53 -17.28
C VAL A 110 -9.32 -17.58 -16.11
N LEU A 111 -9.00 -18.00 -14.89
CA LEU A 111 -9.07 -17.13 -13.71
C LEU A 111 -8.12 -15.94 -13.87
N ALA A 112 -8.59 -14.77 -13.53
CA ALA A 112 -7.77 -13.56 -13.51
C ALA A 112 -6.81 -13.58 -12.31
N HIS A 113 -5.70 -12.85 -12.40
CA HIS A 113 -4.93 -12.43 -11.23
C HIS A 113 -5.50 -11.11 -10.71
N THR A 114 -5.55 -10.95 -9.40
CA THR A 114 -5.99 -9.72 -8.74
C THR A 114 -4.87 -9.14 -7.93
N LEU A 115 -4.75 -7.82 -7.97
CA LEU A 115 -3.79 -7.06 -7.20
C LEU A 115 -4.52 -5.89 -6.54
N ASN A 116 -4.11 -5.53 -5.34
CA ASN A 116 -4.53 -4.28 -4.73
C ASN A 116 -3.42 -3.68 -3.87
N GLY A 117 -3.53 -2.39 -3.62
CA GLY A 117 -2.61 -1.67 -2.78
C GLY A 117 -3.14 -0.32 -2.33
N SER A 118 -2.68 0.11 -1.18
CA SER A 118 -3.02 1.42 -0.62
C SER A 118 -2.21 2.52 -1.32
N ALA A 119 -2.88 3.60 -1.73
CA ALA A 119 -2.24 4.76 -2.36
C ALA A 119 -2.57 6.09 -1.68
N LEU A 120 -2.51 6.20 -0.40
CA LEU A 120 -1.83 5.86 0.81
C LEU A 120 -2.82 5.85 2.01
N ALA A 121 -2.35 5.44 3.20
CA ALA A 121 -3.10 5.61 4.46
C ALA A 121 -2.97 7.06 4.94
N LEU A 122 -3.96 7.92 4.64
CA LEU A 122 -3.88 9.37 4.79
C LEU A 122 -3.49 9.86 6.20
N PRO A 123 -4.01 9.33 7.31
CA PRO A 123 -3.65 9.85 8.63
C PRO A 123 -2.17 9.67 8.99
N ARG A 124 -1.57 8.54 8.58
CA ARG A 124 -0.14 8.27 8.82
C ARG A 124 0.75 9.19 7.98
N ILE A 125 0.35 9.46 6.74
CA ILE A 125 1.03 10.41 5.87
C ILE A 125 0.95 11.83 6.44
N VAL A 126 -0.24 12.28 6.85
CA VAL A 126 -0.42 13.60 7.46
C VAL A 126 0.45 13.75 8.71
N ALA A 127 0.43 12.75 9.60
CA ALA A 127 1.25 12.76 10.82
C ALA A 127 2.75 12.87 10.47
N THR A 128 3.23 12.08 9.50
CA THR A 128 4.64 12.09 9.11
C THR A 128 5.05 13.42 8.46
N ILE A 129 4.20 14.00 7.60
CA ILE A 129 4.45 15.31 6.99
C ILE A 129 4.57 16.39 8.07
N LEU A 130 3.63 16.43 9.02
CA LEU A 130 3.63 17.37 10.13
C LEU A 130 4.90 17.25 10.99
N GLU A 131 5.36 16.02 11.25
CA GLU A 131 6.58 15.78 12.01
C GLU A 131 7.86 16.14 11.24
N THR A 132 7.88 15.88 9.92
CA THR A 132 9.07 16.08 9.07
C THR A 132 9.27 17.56 8.72
N HIS A 133 8.20 18.29 8.44
CA HIS A 133 8.24 19.63 7.88
C HIS A 133 7.89 20.73 8.89
N GLN A 134 8.13 20.52 10.19
CA GLN A 134 7.79 21.48 11.26
C GLN A 134 8.33 22.90 11.06
N ASN A 135 9.49 23.04 10.41
CA ASN A 135 10.14 24.32 10.13
C ASN A 135 9.76 24.91 8.76
N LYS A 136 8.92 24.26 8.00
CA LYS A 136 8.43 24.74 6.70
C LYS A 136 6.96 25.12 6.84
N ASN A 137 6.49 26.01 5.98
CA ASN A 137 5.04 26.22 5.88
C ASN A 137 4.41 24.94 5.33
N VAL A 138 3.88 24.12 6.23
CA VAL A 138 3.33 22.78 5.94
C VAL A 138 2.26 22.83 4.84
N PHE A 139 1.48 23.94 4.78
CA PHE A 139 0.48 24.13 3.74
C PHE A 139 1.09 24.27 2.34
N LYS A 140 2.30 24.83 2.21
CA LYS A 140 3.01 24.87 0.93
C LYS A 140 3.49 23.50 0.46
N ALA A 141 3.85 22.61 1.39
CA ALA A 141 4.29 21.25 1.05
C ALA A 141 3.12 20.33 0.64
N LEU A 142 1.88 20.70 1.00
CA LEU A 142 0.67 19.93 0.67
C LEU A 142 -0.03 20.41 -0.64
N VAL A 143 0.33 21.58 -1.17
CA VAL A 143 -0.40 22.24 -2.28
C VAL A 143 0.47 22.34 -3.55
N ASN A 144 1.76 22.03 -3.49
CA ASN A 144 2.63 21.91 -4.67
C ASN A 144 2.65 20.45 -5.16
#